data_6aad6806a599cb4b241851d594af6ae0
#
_entry.id   6aad6806a599cb4b241851d594af6ae0
#
_cell.length_a   1.000
_cell.length_b   1.000
_cell.length_c   1.000
_cell.angle_alpha   90.00
_cell.angle_beta   90.00
_cell.angle_gamma   90.00
#
_symmetry.space_group_name_H-M   'P 1'
#
loop_
_entity.id
_entity.type
_entity.pdbx_description
1 polymer ?
#
loop_
_entity_poly.entity_id
_entity_poly.type
_entity_poly.pdbx_seq_one_letter_code
_entity_poly.pdbx_strand_id
1 'polypeptide(L)'
;MKSSNYLKKIYGNPTDEKYTPGYGVLPIIKYIPEGKIVWCPFDTKHSEFVQKFKDAGFHVVYSHIYNGQDFFNYEPSQWDILVSNPPFSRKVEVFERCLKLGKPFAL
;
A
#
# COMPACT_ATOMS: atom_id res chain seq x y z
N MET A 1 -11.66 -15.97 -5.83
CA MET A 1 -11.73 -14.54 -5.68
C MET A 1 -10.79 -13.84 -6.65
N LYS A 2 -11.27 -12.79 -7.26
CA LYS A 2 -10.49 -12.10 -8.28
C LYS A 2 -9.25 -11.37 -7.73
N SER A 3 -9.26 -11.04 -6.45
CA SER A 3 -8.17 -10.24 -5.89
C SER A 3 -6.81 -10.91 -5.95
N SER A 4 -6.73 -12.25 -5.76
CA SER A 4 -5.42 -12.89 -5.82
C SER A 4 -4.86 -12.91 -7.24
N ASN A 5 -5.70 -13.13 -8.25
CA ASN A 5 -5.27 -13.07 -9.65
C ASN A 5 -4.93 -11.64 -10.05
N TYR A 6 -5.71 -10.69 -9.56
CA TYR A 6 -5.47 -9.28 -9.81
C TYR A 6 -4.12 -8.85 -9.24
N LEU A 7 -3.82 -9.26 -8.01
CA LEU A 7 -2.55 -8.95 -7.39
C LEU A 7 -1.36 -9.55 -8.15
N LYS A 8 -1.51 -10.76 -8.67
CA LYS A 8 -0.45 -11.36 -9.51
C LYS A 8 -0.19 -10.56 -10.77
N LYS A 9 -1.23 -10.01 -11.37
CA LYS A 9 -1.08 -9.16 -12.56
C LYS A 9 -0.37 -7.86 -12.23
N ILE A 10 -0.65 -7.28 -11.06
CA ILE A 10 -0.06 -6.02 -10.65
C ILE A 10 1.39 -6.19 -10.21
N TYR A 11 1.64 -7.19 -9.39
CA TYR A 11 2.94 -7.35 -8.72
C TYR A 11 3.87 -8.35 -9.42
N GLY A 12 3.39 -9.04 -10.45
CA GLY A 12 4.18 -10.05 -11.12
C GLY A 12 4.22 -11.36 -10.35
N ASN A 13 5.34 -12.05 -10.47
CA ASN A 13 5.53 -13.34 -9.80
C ASN A 13 6.25 -13.15 -8.46
N PRO A 14 6.39 -14.22 -7.65
CA PRO A 14 7.02 -14.09 -6.33
C PRO A 14 8.45 -13.55 -6.33
N THR A 15 9.16 -13.68 -7.43
CA THR A 15 10.53 -13.15 -7.49
C THR A 15 10.55 -11.64 -7.58
N ASP A 16 9.43 -11.04 -7.94
CA ASP A 16 9.29 -9.59 -8.07
C ASP A 16 8.66 -8.94 -6.85
N GLU A 17 8.53 -9.68 -5.75
CA GLU A 17 7.82 -9.18 -4.56
C GLU A 17 8.42 -7.91 -3.96
N LYS A 18 9.70 -7.67 -4.20
CA LYS A 18 10.39 -6.50 -3.68
C LYS A 18 10.20 -5.26 -4.55
N TYR A 19 9.53 -5.41 -5.67
CA TYR A 19 9.41 -4.35 -6.65
C TYR A 19 7.98 -4.26 -7.17
N THR A 20 7.39 -3.09 -7.08
CA THR A 20 6.06 -2.82 -7.64
C THR A 20 6.23 -1.84 -8.79
N PRO A 21 5.97 -2.27 -10.02
CA PRO A 21 6.07 -1.37 -11.17
C PRO A 21 5.10 -0.21 -11.04
N GLY A 22 5.52 0.96 -11.48
CA GLY A 22 4.68 2.15 -11.42
C GLY A 22 3.33 1.97 -12.12
N TYR A 23 3.29 1.21 -13.21
CA TYR A 23 2.04 0.97 -13.94
C TYR A 23 1.03 0.17 -13.10
N GLY A 24 1.50 -0.62 -12.13
CA GLY A 24 0.61 -1.37 -11.25
C GLY A 24 -0.18 -0.50 -10.29
N VAL A 25 0.26 0.72 -10.05
CA VAL A 25 -0.43 1.66 -9.17
C VAL A 25 -1.56 2.38 -9.90
N LEU A 26 -1.41 2.64 -11.20
CA LEU A 26 -2.36 3.45 -11.97
C LEU A 26 -3.81 2.98 -11.91
N PRO A 27 -4.11 1.66 -12.00
CA PRO A 27 -5.50 1.22 -11.90
C PRO A 27 -6.14 1.53 -10.56
N ILE A 28 -5.33 1.58 -9.48
CA ILE A 28 -5.83 1.84 -8.13
C ILE A 28 -6.15 3.32 -7.97
N ILE A 29 -5.29 4.19 -8.51
CA ILE A 29 -5.41 5.63 -8.35
C ILE A 29 -6.79 6.15 -8.74
N LYS A 30 -7.33 5.70 -9.86
CA LYS A 30 -8.61 6.22 -10.36
C LYS A 30 -9.81 5.86 -9.48
N TYR A 31 -9.66 4.93 -8.55
CA TYR A 31 -10.73 4.56 -7.63
C TYR A 31 -10.65 5.30 -6.30
N ILE A 32 -9.63 6.12 -6.10
CA ILE A 32 -9.44 6.86 -4.85
C ILE A 32 -9.96 8.29 -5.04
N PRO A 33 -10.94 8.72 -4.22
CA PRO A 33 -11.46 10.09 -4.34
C PRO A 33 -10.36 11.12 -4.09
N GLU A 34 -10.43 12.24 -4.77
CA GLU A 34 -9.49 13.34 -4.57
C GLU A 34 -9.54 13.83 -3.13
N GLY A 35 -8.40 14.33 -2.65
CA GLY A 35 -8.29 14.88 -1.31
C GLY A 35 -8.08 13.87 -0.21
N LYS A 36 -8.06 12.59 -0.54
CA LYS A 36 -7.82 11.55 0.46
C LYS A 36 -6.34 11.40 0.77
N ILE A 37 -6.04 11.07 2.02
CA ILE A 37 -4.68 10.82 2.47
C ILE A 37 -4.40 9.33 2.31
N VAL A 38 -3.38 9.00 1.53
CA VAL A 38 -3.00 7.61 1.25
C VAL A 38 -1.87 7.21 2.19
N TRP A 39 -2.03 6.09 2.89
CA TRP A 39 -0.99 5.53 3.75
C TRP A 39 -0.36 4.32 3.07
N CYS A 40 0.96 4.37 2.91
CA CYS A 40 1.76 3.28 2.37
C CYS A 40 2.65 2.73 3.48
N PRO A 41 2.20 1.69 4.21
CA PRO A 41 2.85 1.28 5.47
C PRO A 41 4.10 0.43 5.33
N PHE A 42 4.47 0.04 4.13
CA PHE A 42 5.68 -0.76 3.88
C PHE A 42 6.62 -0.09 2.90
N ASP A 43 6.50 1.23 2.76
CA ASP A 43 7.21 1.96 1.72
C ASP A 43 8.07 3.07 2.29
N THR A 44 9.10 3.46 1.53
CA THR A 44 9.92 4.62 1.82
C THR A 44 9.57 5.72 0.83
N LYS A 45 10.15 6.91 1.03
CA LYS A 45 9.90 8.02 0.14
C LYS A 45 10.33 7.76 -1.30
N HIS A 46 11.19 6.78 -1.53
CA HIS A 46 11.69 6.43 -2.86
C HIS A 46 10.85 5.35 -3.54
N SER A 47 9.86 4.81 -2.87
CA SER A 47 9.01 3.76 -3.41
C SER A 47 8.21 4.26 -4.61
N GLU A 48 8.05 3.40 -5.62
CA GLU A 48 7.22 3.68 -6.78
C GLU A 48 5.78 3.97 -6.37
N PHE A 49 5.24 3.24 -5.41
CA PHE A 49 3.91 3.50 -4.89
C PHE A 49 3.79 4.94 -4.39
N VAL A 50 4.71 5.34 -3.53
CA VAL A 50 4.69 6.67 -2.94
C VAL A 50 4.80 7.74 -4.02
N GLN A 51 5.73 7.57 -4.95
CA GLN A 51 5.96 8.55 -6.00
C GLN A 51 4.74 8.68 -6.92
N LYS A 52 4.13 7.57 -7.31
CA LYS A 52 2.98 7.59 -8.21
C LYS A 52 1.76 8.25 -7.56
N PHE A 53 1.52 7.98 -6.29
CA PHE A 53 0.42 8.65 -5.60
C PHE A 53 0.68 10.14 -5.44
N LYS A 54 1.92 10.55 -5.15
CA LYS A 54 2.27 11.96 -5.09
C LYS A 54 2.10 12.64 -6.44
N ASP A 55 2.55 11.99 -7.51
CA ASP A 55 2.43 12.53 -8.87
C ASP A 55 0.96 12.70 -9.26
N ALA A 56 0.08 11.86 -8.73
CA ALA A 56 -1.36 11.95 -8.98
C ALA A 56 -2.05 13.01 -8.12
N GLY A 57 -1.31 13.69 -7.25
CA GLY A 57 -1.85 14.79 -6.46
C GLY A 57 -2.34 14.39 -5.07
N PHE A 58 -2.13 13.16 -4.63
CA PHE A 58 -2.55 12.73 -3.31
C PHE A 58 -1.55 13.15 -2.24
N HIS A 59 -2.07 13.41 -1.04
CA HIS A 59 -1.23 13.51 0.13
C HIS A 59 -0.88 12.09 0.56
N VAL A 60 0.40 11.77 0.60
CA VAL A 60 0.87 10.42 0.91
C VAL A 60 1.64 10.42 2.22
N VAL A 61 1.25 9.53 3.13
CA VAL A 61 2.05 9.24 4.31
C VAL A 61 2.63 7.84 4.12
N TYR A 62 3.90 7.67 4.43
CA TYR A 62 4.58 6.40 4.27
C TYR A 62 5.31 6.04 5.55
N SER A 63 5.45 4.75 5.80
CA SER A 63 6.14 4.26 6.98
C SER A 63 6.87 2.97 6.62
N HIS A 64 7.91 2.68 7.36
CA HIS A 64 8.71 1.48 7.11
C HIS A 64 9.38 1.03 8.40
N ILE A 65 9.52 -0.28 8.55
CA ILE A 65 10.12 -0.84 9.75
C ILE A 65 11.57 -0.38 9.96
N TYR A 66 12.29 -0.10 8.88
CA TYR A 66 13.65 0.44 8.96
C TYR A 66 13.70 1.81 9.62
N ASN A 67 12.59 2.51 9.66
CA ASN A 67 12.47 3.79 10.35
C ASN A 67 11.84 3.65 11.74
N GLY A 68 11.77 2.44 12.26
CA GLY A 68 11.16 2.17 13.55
C GLY A 68 9.64 2.18 13.52
N GLN A 69 9.04 2.12 12.35
CA GLN A 69 7.57 2.21 12.19
C GLN A 69 7.03 0.86 11.75
N ASP A 70 6.92 -0.06 12.71
CA ASP A 70 6.36 -1.38 12.45
C ASP A 70 4.86 -1.27 12.23
N PHE A 71 4.39 -1.72 11.07
CA PHE A 71 2.97 -1.67 10.71
C PHE A 71 2.05 -2.22 11.80
N PHE A 72 2.49 -3.24 12.51
CA PHE A 72 1.66 -3.88 13.52
C PHE A 72 1.55 -3.09 14.82
N ASN A 73 2.38 -2.06 14.98
CA ASN A 73 2.42 -1.23 16.18
C ASN A 73 2.29 0.26 15.89
N TYR A 74 2.27 0.63 14.62
CA TYR A 74 2.29 2.03 14.21
C TYR A 74 1.09 2.35 13.33
N GLU A 75 0.52 3.52 13.55
CA GLU A 75 -0.53 4.06 12.69
C GLU A 75 -0.33 5.58 12.62
N PRO A 76 -0.35 6.19 11.41
CA PRO A 76 -0.30 7.64 11.30
C PRO A 76 -1.50 8.30 11.98
N SER A 77 -1.31 9.53 12.43
CA SER A 77 -2.41 10.27 13.08
C SER A 77 -3.55 10.59 12.12
N GLN A 78 -3.25 10.75 10.84
CA GLN A 78 -4.26 11.06 9.82
C GLN A 78 -4.01 10.24 8.56
N TRP A 79 -5.02 9.49 8.13
CA TRP A 79 -4.99 8.77 6.87
C TRP A 79 -6.42 8.34 6.52
N ASP A 80 -6.68 8.16 5.23
CA ASP A 80 -8.03 7.83 4.74
C ASP A 80 -8.09 6.46 4.09
N ILE A 81 -7.05 6.08 3.35
CA ILE A 81 -6.99 4.79 2.67
C ILE A 81 -5.58 4.23 2.76
N LEU A 82 -5.48 2.93 2.98
CA LEU A 82 -4.20 2.22 3.03
C LEU A 82 -4.00 1.49 1.71
N VAL A 83 -2.85 1.70 1.07
CA VAL A 83 -2.47 0.97 -0.13
C VAL A 83 -1.10 0.37 0.10
N SER A 84 -0.98 -0.93 -0.13
CA SER A 84 0.23 -1.62 0.26
C SER A 84 0.56 -2.79 -0.65
N ASN A 85 1.85 -3.08 -0.72
CA ASN A 85 2.38 -4.32 -1.25
C ASN A 85 3.06 -5.05 -0.09
N PRO A 86 2.30 -5.83 0.71
CA PRO A 86 2.84 -6.42 1.93
C PRO A 86 3.82 -7.56 1.64
N PRO A 87 4.72 -7.87 2.57
CA PRO A 87 5.58 -9.03 2.43
C PRO A 87 4.73 -10.31 2.38
N PHE A 88 5.04 -11.21 1.46
CA PHE A 88 4.24 -12.42 1.27
C PHE A 88 4.13 -13.27 2.52
N SER A 89 5.20 -13.35 3.29
CA SER A 89 5.23 -14.18 4.49
C SER A 89 4.24 -13.75 5.56
N ARG A 90 3.77 -12.50 5.53
CA ARG A 90 2.88 -11.95 6.56
C ARG A 90 1.59 -11.39 5.99
N LYS A 91 1.22 -11.82 4.81
CA LYS A 91 0.07 -11.26 4.10
C LYS A 91 -1.24 -11.41 4.87
N VAL A 92 -1.45 -12.57 5.50
CA VAL A 92 -2.67 -12.82 6.28
C VAL A 92 -2.73 -11.90 7.49
N GLU A 93 -1.62 -11.75 8.20
CA GLU A 93 -1.55 -10.88 9.38
C GLU A 93 -1.80 -9.42 8.99
N VAL A 94 -1.25 -8.99 7.86
CA VAL A 94 -1.47 -7.63 7.36
C VAL A 94 -2.94 -7.41 7.04
N PHE A 95 -3.56 -8.37 6.37
CA PHE A 95 -4.99 -8.30 6.04
C PHE A 95 -5.84 -8.18 7.30
N GLU A 96 -5.56 -9.01 8.30
CA GLU A 96 -6.29 -8.98 9.56
C GLU A 96 -6.16 -7.63 10.26
N ARG A 97 -4.97 -7.05 10.26
CA ARG A 97 -4.79 -5.73 10.85
C ARG A 97 -5.54 -4.65 10.08
N CYS A 98 -5.55 -4.72 8.75
CA CYS A 98 -6.31 -3.79 7.93
C CYS A 98 -7.80 -3.81 8.27
N LEU A 99 -8.34 -5.00 8.52
CA LEU A 99 -9.73 -5.13 8.94
C LEU A 99 -9.97 -4.46 10.30
N LYS A 100 -9.03 -4.61 11.23
CA LYS A 100 -9.13 -3.99 12.55
C LYS A 100 -9.08 -2.47 12.48
N LEU A 101 -8.30 -1.92 11.56
CA LEU A 101 -8.17 -0.48 11.39
C LEU A 101 -9.47 0.16 10.89
N GLY A 102 -10.30 -0.62 10.21
CA GLY A 102 -11.66 -0.20 9.87
C GLY A 102 -11.79 0.84 8.76
N LYS A 103 -10.73 1.14 8.05
CA LYS A 103 -10.77 2.08 6.93
C LYS A 103 -10.50 1.36 5.61
N PRO A 104 -10.86 1.94 4.46
CA PRO A 104 -10.62 1.29 3.18
C PRO A 104 -9.14 0.97 2.97
N PHE A 105 -8.88 -0.16 2.34
CA PHE A 105 -7.52 -0.58 2.03
C PHE A 105 -7.49 -1.39 0.74
N ALA A 106 -6.33 -1.36 0.09
CA ALA A 106 -6.04 -2.17 -1.10
C ALA A 106 -4.66 -2.80 -0.91
N LEU A 107 -4.61 -4.10 -1.05
CA LEU A 107 -3.38 -4.87 -0.89
C LEU A 107 -2.96 -5.53 -2.20
#